data_a0b4571e0989ca75ae1ba245d82cca8a
#
_entry.id   a0b4571e0989ca75ae1ba245d82cca8a
#
_cell.length_a   1.000
_cell.length_b   1.000
_cell.length_c   1.000
_cell.angle_alpha   90.00
_cell.angle_beta   90.00
_cell.angle_gamma   90.00
#
_symmetry.space_group_name_H-M   'P 1'
#
loop_
_entity.id
_entity.type
_entity.pdbx_description
1 polymer ?
#
loop_
_entity_poly.entity_id
_entity_poly.type
_entity_poly.pdbx_seq_one_letter_code
_entity_poly.pdbx_strand_id
1 'polypeptide(L)'
;MKLKHLTKRFFGALSKKIPAVSEIAQVKSILSVREFDLWSAMSPMDQRHSIVVMRRFVGLHASATNFEISGALLHDVGKTASNLGVIQRVIATLVGRVSKRFSDYHEHEQLGAQMLQKIDSHEITWQLVAGESKPELQTALQALRQADDI
;
A
#
# COMPACT_ATOMS: atom_id res chain seq x y z
N MET A 1 -6.14 -1.92 25.14
CA MET A 1 -5.10 -1.87 24.12
C MET A 1 -5.61 -1.49 22.75
N LYS A 2 -6.65 -2.15 22.25
CA LYS A 2 -7.23 -1.85 20.92
C LYS A 2 -7.81 -0.42 20.79
N LEU A 3 -8.34 0.17 21.86
CA LEU A 3 -8.97 1.48 21.83
C LEU A 3 -7.97 2.63 21.64
N LYS A 4 -6.76 2.53 22.19
CA LYS A 4 -5.71 3.55 22.02
C LYS A 4 -5.16 3.56 20.58
N HIS A 5 -5.12 2.40 19.92
CA HIS A 5 -4.72 2.30 18.52
C HIS A 5 -5.80 2.85 17.58
N LEU A 6 -7.07 2.60 17.88
CA LEU A 6 -8.20 3.14 17.13
C LEU A 6 -8.28 4.66 17.22
N THR A 7 -8.08 5.23 18.41
CA THR A 7 -8.08 6.68 18.59
C THR A 7 -6.90 7.34 17.88
N LYS A 8 -5.70 6.75 17.95
CA LYS A 8 -4.52 7.26 17.26
C LYS A 8 -4.69 7.20 15.73
N ARG A 9 -5.29 6.12 15.22
CA ARG A 9 -5.66 5.99 13.79
C ARG A 9 -6.72 7.03 13.40
N PHE A 10 -7.73 7.24 14.23
CA PHE A 10 -8.79 8.20 13.97
C PHE A 10 -8.25 9.65 13.92
N PHE A 11 -7.44 10.05 14.89
CA PHE A 11 -6.80 11.36 14.89
C PHE A 11 -5.77 11.51 13.77
N GLY A 12 -5.06 10.45 13.41
CA GLY A 12 -4.18 10.42 12.24
C GLY A 12 -4.95 10.63 10.94
N ALA A 13 -6.16 10.06 10.83
CA ALA A 13 -7.03 10.20 9.67
C ALA A 13 -7.51 11.65 9.44
N LEU A 14 -7.67 12.41 10.50
CA LEU A 14 -8.08 13.83 10.44
C LEU A 14 -6.92 14.76 10.09
N SER A 15 -5.66 14.30 10.19
CA SER A 15 -4.49 15.13 9.91
C SER A 15 -4.21 15.16 8.40
N LYS A 16 -4.30 16.35 7.81
CA LYS A 16 -3.91 16.64 6.43
C LYS A 16 -2.41 16.88 6.28
N LYS A 17 -1.60 16.57 7.29
CA LYS A 17 -0.16 16.77 7.26
C LYS A 17 0.47 15.82 6.24
N ILE A 18 1.16 16.39 5.26
CA ILE A 18 1.94 15.64 4.27
C ILE A 18 3.22 15.07 4.92
N PRO A 19 3.80 14.00 4.37
CA PRO A 19 5.12 13.54 4.80
C PRO A 19 6.18 14.63 4.64
N ALA A 20 7.27 14.54 5.42
CA ALA A 20 8.40 15.45 5.29
C ALA A 20 9.07 15.32 3.90
N VAL A 21 9.69 16.40 3.42
CA VAL A 21 10.38 16.40 2.12
C VAL A 21 11.44 15.29 2.03
N SER A 22 12.18 15.05 3.12
CA SER A 22 13.16 13.96 3.20
C SER A 22 12.51 12.56 3.11
N GLU A 23 11.32 12.39 3.66
CA GLU A 23 10.56 11.14 3.57
C GLU A 23 10.05 10.90 2.16
N ILE A 24 9.53 11.93 1.50
CA ILE A 24 9.09 11.86 0.10
C ILE A 24 10.28 11.52 -0.80
N ALA A 25 11.45 12.13 -0.58
CA ALA A 25 12.67 11.84 -1.32
C ALA A 25 13.11 10.37 -1.13
N GLN A 26 13.01 9.84 0.09
CA GLN A 26 13.28 8.43 0.37
C GLN A 26 12.34 7.51 -0.43
N VAL A 27 11.05 7.77 -0.40
CA VAL A 27 10.06 6.99 -1.17
C VAL A 27 10.36 7.05 -2.66
N LYS A 28 10.65 8.24 -3.18
CA LYS A 28 10.99 8.43 -4.60
C LYS A 28 12.25 7.67 -5.02
N SER A 29 13.20 7.47 -4.12
CA SER A 29 14.42 6.70 -4.39
C SER A 29 14.16 5.18 -4.46
N ILE A 30 13.08 4.70 -3.86
CA ILE A 30 12.72 3.27 -3.80
C ILE A 30 11.80 2.90 -4.96
N LEU A 31 10.77 3.71 -5.20
CA LEU A 31 9.73 3.43 -6.19
C LEU A 31 10.16 3.79 -7.62
N SER A 32 9.64 3.05 -8.60
CA SER A 32 9.71 3.50 -9.99
C SER A 32 8.89 4.78 -10.19
N VAL A 33 9.10 5.47 -11.30
CA VAL A 33 8.36 6.72 -11.59
C VAL A 33 6.84 6.49 -11.54
N ARG A 34 6.35 5.42 -12.17
CA ARG A 34 4.92 5.10 -12.21
C ARG A 34 4.37 4.68 -10.85
N GLU A 35 5.14 3.92 -10.08
CA GLU A 35 4.78 3.55 -8.71
C GLU A 35 4.74 4.79 -7.80
N PHE A 36 5.68 5.70 -7.96
CA PHE A 36 5.69 6.96 -7.22
C PHE A 36 4.49 7.84 -7.55
N ASP A 37 4.05 7.87 -8.80
CA ASP A 37 2.83 8.58 -9.21
C ASP A 37 1.60 8.03 -8.50
N LEU A 38 1.47 6.69 -8.42
CA LEU A 38 0.39 6.05 -7.67
C LEU A 38 0.47 6.36 -6.16
N TRP A 39 1.65 6.25 -5.58
CA TRP A 39 1.86 6.57 -4.17
C TRP A 39 1.54 8.04 -3.86
N SER A 40 1.94 8.95 -4.73
CA SER A 40 1.68 10.39 -4.60
C SER A 40 0.19 10.74 -4.62
N ALA A 41 -0.61 9.90 -5.24
CA ALA A 41 -2.06 10.04 -5.30
C ALA A 41 -2.77 9.55 -4.03
N MET A 42 -2.08 8.84 -3.15
CA MET A 42 -2.62 8.42 -1.85
C MET A 42 -2.91 9.62 -0.95
N SER A 43 -3.84 9.47 -0.01
CA SER A 43 -4.08 10.51 0.99
C SER A 43 -2.82 10.78 1.81
N PRO A 44 -2.63 12.00 2.34
CA PRO A 44 -1.48 12.29 3.22
C PRO A 44 -1.38 11.34 4.41
N MET A 45 -2.51 10.90 4.94
CA MET A 45 -2.56 9.90 6.01
C MET A 45 -2.00 8.56 5.56
N ASP A 46 -2.46 8.05 4.40
CA ASP A 46 -2.02 6.77 3.88
C ASP A 46 -0.54 6.82 3.47
N GLN A 47 -0.08 7.94 2.92
CA GLN A 47 1.34 8.16 2.63
C GLN A 47 2.20 8.05 3.91
N ARG A 48 1.81 8.74 4.99
CA ARG A 48 2.54 8.65 6.26
C ARG A 48 2.51 7.24 6.84
N HIS A 49 1.34 6.61 6.81
CA HIS A 49 1.17 5.23 7.26
C HIS A 49 2.08 4.27 6.49
N SER A 50 2.09 4.38 5.17
CA SER A 50 2.92 3.52 4.31
C SER A 50 4.42 3.64 4.61
N ILE A 51 4.89 4.84 4.94
CA ILE A 51 6.30 5.08 5.33
C ILE A 51 6.61 4.39 6.68
N VAL A 52 5.70 4.49 7.64
CA VAL A 52 5.88 3.81 8.94
C VAL A 52 5.89 2.29 8.74
N VAL A 53 4.96 1.77 7.96
CA VAL A 53 4.91 0.33 7.64
C VAL A 53 6.17 -0.12 6.94
N MET A 54 6.65 0.61 5.94
CA MET A 54 7.89 0.30 5.22
C MET A 54 9.09 0.23 6.17
N ARG A 55 9.24 1.19 7.06
CA ARG A 55 10.35 1.20 8.04
C ARG A 55 10.28 0.01 9.01
N ARG A 56 9.10 -0.32 9.48
CA ARG A 56 8.88 -1.52 10.32
C ARG A 56 9.16 -2.80 9.56
N PHE A 57 8.69 -2.87 8.32
CA PHE A 57 8.92 -4.01 7.42
C PHE A 57 10.42 -4.27 7.23
N VAL A 58 11.20 -3.25 6.92
CA VAL A 58 12.65 -3.37 6.77
C VAL A 58 13.32 -3.82 8.09
N GLY A 59 12.84 -3.33 9.21
CA GLY A 59 13.32 -3.77 10.53
C GLY A 59 13.01 -5.25 10.84
N LEU A 60 11.88 -5.76 10.37
CA LEU A 60 11.44 -7.15 10.56
C LEU A 60 12.04 -8.11 9.51
N HIS A 61 12.40 -7.60 8.35
CA HIS A 61 12.89 -8.37 7.20
C HIS A 61 14.11 -7.67 6.60
N ALA A 62 15.25 -7.79 7.29
CA ALA A 62 16.48 -7.06 6.95
C ALA A 62 17.06 -7.43 5.57
N SER A 63 16.73 -8.62 5.04
CA SER A 63 17.14 -9.06 3.70
C SER A 63 16.14 -8.71 2.59
N ALA A 64 15.17 -7.83 2.88
CA ALA A 64 14.16 -7.43 1.92
C ALA A 64 14.77 -6.86 0.64
N THR A 65 14.29 -7.32 -0.49
CA THR A 65 14.63 -6.76 -1.79
C THR A 65 13.96 -5.40 -2.01
N ASN A 66 14.46 -4.61 -2.93
CA ASN A 66 13.83 -3.34 -3.27
C ASN A 66 12.38 -3.50 -3.74
N PHE A 67 12.07 -4.59 -4.44
CA PHE A 67 10.71 -4.89 -4.90
C PHE A 67 9.76 -5.23 -3.74
N GLU A 68 10.24 -5.92 -2.72
CA GLU A 68 9.48 -6.18 -1.49
C GLU A 68 9.25 -4.89 -0.68
N ILE A 69 10.25 -4.02 -0.60
CA ILE A 69 10.14 -2.71 0.05
C ILE A 69 9.13 -1.82 -0.68
N SER A 70 9.13 -1.84 -2.02
CA SER A 70 8.10 -1.17 -2.83
C SER A 70 6.71 -1.72 -2.52
N GLY A 71 6.57 -3.03 -2.37
CA GLY A 71 5.31 -3.66 -1.95
C GLY A 71 4.83 -3.17 -0.59
N ALA A 72 5.72 -3.01 0.37
CA ALA A 72 5.38 -2.46 1.68
C ALA A 72 4.90 -1.00 1.61
N LEU A 73 5.52 -0.18 0.76
CA LEU A 73 5.08 1.21 0.53
C LEU A 73 3.72 1.30 -0.18
N LEU A 74 3.40 0.33 -1.01
CA LEU A 74 2.23 0.35 -1.89
C LEU A 74 1.10 -0.57 -1.41
N HIS A 75 1.23 -1.19 -0.22
CA HIS A 75 0.26 -2.18 0.25
C HIS A 75 -1.17 -1.66 0.34
N ASP A 76 -1.35 -0.38 0.62
CA ASP A 76 -2.63 0.29 0.74
C ASP A 76 -3.02 1.13 -0.50
N VAL A 77 -2.29 1.03 -1.60
CA VAL A 77 -2.54 1.84 -2.79
C VAL A 77 -3.94 1.65 -3.36
N GLY A 78 -4.53 0.49 -3.17
CA GLY A 78 -5.92 0.20 -3.58
C GLY A 78 -6.97 1.07 -2.90
N LYS A 79 -6.68 1.64 -1.74
CA LYS A 79 -7.59 2.57 -1.05
C LYS A 79 -7.76 3.90 -1.79
N THR A 80 -6.84 4.26 -2.65
CA THR A 80 -6.91 5.50 -3.45
C THR A 80 -7.98 5.45 -4.53
N ALA A 81 -8.50 4.28 -4.81
CA ALA A 81 -9.51 4.03 -5.83
C ALA A 81 -10.74 4.94 -5.74
N SER A 82 -11.13 5.33 -4.53
CA SER A 82 -12.31 6.16 -4.29
C SER A 82 -12.09 7.65 -4.57
N ASN A 83 -10.85 8.12 -4.72
CA ASN A 83 -10.51 9.55 -4.74
C ASN A 83 -10.00 10.09 -6.09
N LEU A 84 -9.80 9.22 -7.09
CA LEU A 84 -9.19 9.61 -8.37
C LEU A 84 -10.09 9.23 -9.54
N GLY A 85 -10.70 10.24 -10.20
CA GLY A 85 -11.68 10.03 -11.26
C GLY A 85 -11.20 9.14 -12.40
N VAL A 86 -9.94 9.20 -12.80
CA VAL A 86 -9.36 8.33 -13.83
C VAL A 86 -9.13 6.92 -13.28
N ILE A 87 -8.62 6.81 -12.05
CA ILE A 87 -8.40 5.53 -11.38
C ILE A 87 -9.73 4.88 -11.04
N GLN A 88 -10.75 5.64 -10.62
CA GLN A 88 -12.11 5.12 -10.42
C GLN A 88 -12.68 4.50 -11.71
N ARG A 89 -12.47 5.11 -12.86
CA ARG A 89 -12.93 4.56 -14.15
C ARG A 89 -12.20 3.28 -14.51
N VAL A 90 -10.90 3.23 -14.30
CA VAL A 90 -10.09 2.03 -14.52
C VAL A 90 -10.53 0.91 -13.58
N ILE A 91 -10.77 1.22 -12.32
CA ILE A 91 -11.21 0.25 -11.31
C ILE A 91 -12.66 -0.17 -11.58
N ALA A 92 -13.56 0.75 -11.90
CA ALA A 92 -14.92 0.42 -12.28
C ALA A 92 -14.97 -0.49 -13.51
N THR A 93 -14.07 -0.31 -14.45
CA THR A 93 -13.95 -1.17 -15.64
C THR A 93 -13.39 -2.55 -15.30
N LEU A 94 -12.46 -2.64 -14.33
CA LEU A 94 -11.82 -3.89 -13.92
C LEU A 94 -12.67 -4.71 -12.96
N VAL A 95 -13.34 -4.03 -12.03
CA VAL A 95 -14.10 -4.66 -10.94
C VAL A 95 -15.56 -4.88 -11.33
N GLY A 96 -16.07 -4.12 -12.29
CA GLY A 96 -17.40 -4.29 -12.87
C GLY A 96 -18.50 -4.52 -11.83
N ARG A 97 -19.29 -5.57 -12.03
CA ARG A 97 -20.45 -5.92 -11.20
C ARG A 97 -20.11 -6.50 -9.82
N VAL A 98 -18.83 -6.74 -9.54
CA VAL A 98 -18.38 -7.34 -8.27
C VAL A 98 -18.27 -6.29 -7.16
N SER A 99 -18.32 -5.00 -7.49
CA SER A 99 -18.12 -3.87 -6.57
C SER A 99 -19.08 -3.80 -5.38
N LYS A 100 -20.25 -4.44 -5.45
CA LYS A 100 -21.23 -4.43 -4.35
C LYS A 100 -20.91 -5.35 -3.15
N ARG A 101 -19.94 -6.25 -3.29
CA ARG A 101 -19.53 -7.19 -2.22
C ARG A 101 -18.26 -6.79 -1.51
N PHE A 102 -17.77 -5.65 -1.83
CA PHE A 102 -16.44 -5.22 -1.44
C PHE A 102 -16.45 -4.29 -0.22
N SER A 103 -17.01 -4.73 0.86
CA SER A 103 -16.79 -4.12 2.18
C SER A 103 -15.60 -4.72 2.91
N ASP A 104 -14.90 -5.68 2.28
CA ASP A 104 -13.92 -6.51 2.94
C ASP A 104 -12.46 -6.12 2.64
N TYR A 105 -11.61 -6.30 3.62
CA TYR A 105 -10.20 -5.93 3.67
C TYR A 105 -9.38 -6.46 2.48
N HIS A 106 -9.75 -7.64 1.95
CA HIS A 106 -9.05 -8.30 0.83
C HIS A 106 -9.14 -7.57 -0.51
N GLU A 107 -10.03 -6.63 -0.65
CA GLU A 107 -10.31 -5.96 -1.91
C GLU A 107 -9.36 -4.84 -2.24
N HIS A 108 -8.97 -4.10 -1.23
CA HIS A 108 -7.95 -3.07 -1.40
C HIS A 108 -6.64 -3.70 -1.85
N GLU A 109 -6.32 -4.89 -1.33
CA GLU A 109 -5.16 -5.66 -1.74
C GLU A 109 -5.25 -6.08 -3.22
N GLN A 110 -6.37 -6.63 -3.63
CA GLN A 110 -6.59 -7.05 -5.03
C GLN A 110 -6.61 -5.86 -5.99
N LEU A 111 -7.29 -4.78 -5.62
CA LEU A 111 -7.30 -3.54 -6.40
C LEU A 111 -5.92 -2.93 -6.53
N GLY A 112 -5.18 -2.86 -5.43
CA GLY A 112 -3.80 -2.38 -5.44
C GLY A 112 -2.89 -3.20 -6.34
N ALA A 113 -3.00 -4.52 -6.28
CA ALA A 113 -2.24 -5.41 -7.14
C ALA A 113 -2.58 -5.20 -8.63
N GLN A 114 -3.86 -5.06 -8.97
CA GLN A 114 -4.28 -4.79 -10.34
C GLN A 114 -3.79 -3.43 -10.85
N MET A 115 -3.82 -2.40 -10.01
CA MET A 115 -3.26 -1.09 -10.35
C MET A 115 -1.77 -1.19 -10.65
N LEU A 116 -1.03 -1.95 -9.85
CA LEU A 116 0.41 -2.16 -10.02
C LEU A 116 0.74 -2.98 -11.27
N GLN A 117 -0.04 -4.02 -11.56
CA GLN A 117 0.10 -4.79 -12.80
C GLN A 117 -0.10 -3.91 -14.05
N LYS A 118 -1.04 -2.98 -14.02
CA LYS A 118 -1.31 -2.09 -15.15
C LYS A 118 -0.19 -1.09 -15.45
N ILE A 119 0.61 -0.76 -14.47
CA ILE A 119 1.78 0.12 -14.65
C ILE A 119 3.08 -0.66 -14.82
N ASP A 120 3.00 -1.95 -15.05
CA ASP A 120 4.13 -2.84 -15.23
C ASP A 120 5.09 -2.88 -14.01
N SER A 121 4.54 -2.79 -12.79
CA SER A 121 5.30 -3.03 -11.57
C SER A 121 5.88 -4.43 -11.55
N HIS A 122 7.00 -4.59 -10.85
CA HIS A 122 7.64 -5.90 -10.71
C HIS A 122 6.69 -6.93 -10.06
N GLU A 123 6.77 -8.16 -10.52
CA GLU A 123 5.89 -9.25 -10.07
C GLU A 123 5.88 -9.42 -8.55
N ILE A 124 7.04 -9.41 -7.91
CA ILE A 124 7.16 -9.51 -6.45
C ILE A 124 6.37 -8.39 -5.76
N THR A 125 6.44 -7.17 -6.28
CA THR A 125 5.76 -6.01 -5.70
C THR A 125 4.23 -6.20 -5.67
N TRP A 126 3.62 -6.49 -6.82
CA TRP A 126 2.17 -6.63 -6.84
C TRP A 126 1.66 -7.93 -6.19
N GLN A 127 2.44 -9.02 -6.21
CA GLN A 127 2.09 -10.25 -5.49
C GLN A 127 2.09 -10.04 -3.98
N LEU A 128 3.07 -9.30 -3.45
CA LEU A 128 3.11 -8.97 -2.04
C LEU A 128 1.93 -8.08 -1.64
N VAL A 129 1.57 -7.09 -2.46
CA VAL A 129 0.40 -6.24 -2.24
C VAL A 129 -0.90 -7.05 -2.31
N ALA A 130 -0.99 -8.03 -3.22
CA ALA A 130 -2.13 -8.94 -3.33
C ALA A 130 -2.28 -9.89 -2.13
N GLY A 131 -1.24 -10.02 -1.31
CA GLY A 131 -1.22 -10.97 -0.20
C GLY A 131 -1.14 -12.42 -0.67
N GLU A 132 -0.48 -12.68 -1.81
CA GLU A 132 -0.35 -14.04 -2.35
C GLU A 132 0.50 -14.95 -1.46
N SER A 133 -0.07 -16.09 -1.10
CA SER A 133 0.58 -17.13 -0.29
C SER A 133 1.51 -18.01 -1.13
N LYS A 134 2.60 -17.44 -1.63
CA LYS A 134 3.65 -18.20 -2.32
C LYS A 134 4.78 -18.53 -1.35
N PRO A 135 5.40 -19.73 -1.43
CA PRO A 135 6.49 -20.11 -0.52
C PRO A 135 7.62 -19.08 -0.48
N GLU A 136 8.02 -18.55 -1.61
CA GLU A 136 9.08 -17.55 -1.74
C GLU A 136 8.74 -16.19 -1.15
N LEU A 137 7.44 -15.87 -0.98
CA LEU A 137 6.95 -14.61 -0.43
C LEU A 137 6.49 -14.72 1.02
N GLN A 138 6.46 -15.90 1.60
CA GLN A 138 5.93 -16.15 2.95
C GLN A 138 6.57 -15.25 4.01
N THR A 139 7.88 -15.17 4.01
CA THR A 139 8.62 -14.36 4.99
C THR A 139 8.32 -12.87 4.83
N ALA A 140 8.32 -12.38 3.60
CA ALA A 140 8.00 -10.99 3.30
C ALA A 140 6.54 -10.67 3.64
N LEU A 141 5.60 -11.52 3.28
CA LEU A 141 4.19 -11.33 3.57
C LEU A 141 3.91 -11.30 5.08
N GLN A 142 4.51 -12.21 5.82
CA GLN A 142 4.39 -12.26 7.29
C GLN A 142 4.96 -10.99 7.93
N ALA A 143 6.14 -10.55 7.48
CA ALA A 143 6.76 -9.31 7.95
C ALA A 143 5.89 -8.08 7.63
N LEU A 144 5.29 -8.03 6.44
CA LEU A 144 4.39 -6.95 6.03
C LEU A 144 3.14 -6.88 6.92
N ARG A 145 2.49 -8.01 7.15
CA ARG A 145 1.32 -8.09 8.03
C ARG A 145 1.64 -7.66 9.45
N GLN A 146 2.77 -8.08 9.97
CA GLN A 146 3.24 -7.67 11.29
C GLN A 146 3.60 -6.17 11.33
N ALA A 147 4.18 -5.65 10.27
CA ALA A 147 4.51 -4.22 10.16
C ALA A 147 3.26 -3.34 10.11
N ASP A 148 2.20 -3.81 9.44
CA ASP A 148 0.93 -3.08 9.30
C ASP A 148 0.05 -3.16 10.57
N ASP A 149 0.29 -4.12 11.43
CA ASP A 149 -0.45 -4.29 12.69
C ASP A 149 0.02 -3.27 13.75
N ILE A 150 -0.38 -1.99 13.55
CA ILE A 150 -0.05 -0.87 14.43
C ILE A 150 -1.30 -0.22 15.02
#